data_9c1361b635962f7da09bd9a9f1e42f59
#
_entry.id   9c1361b635962f7da09bd9a9f1e42f59
#
_cell.length_a   1.000
_cell.length_b   1.000
_cell.length_c   1.000
_cell.angle_alpha   90.00
_cell.angle_beta   90.00
_cell.angle_gamma   90.00
#
_symmetry.space_group_name_H-M   'P 1'
#
loop_
_entity.id
_entity.type
_entity.pdbx_description
1 polymer ?
#
loop_
_entity_poly.entity_id
_entity_poly.type
_entity_poly.pdbx_seq_one_letter_code
_entity_poly.pdbx_strand_id
1 'polypeptide(L)'
;MGTRPDAQCELTYTVHPCGQVDVKLDYDPVAELGDMPEFGVMLKMDADYDQVRFYGYGPNENYVDRREGARLGIFKTTTRENVSKYLVPQECGNRTGVQVVSVTDADGHGVEISGDNLEVSVQPWLPEELEAAYHPSDLMGSVRTVLDVAMFRKGIGGDDSWGAQTHPEYLLQTDKTMQFSFVWKGVVSTEAELQDLYNMQI
;
A
#
# COMPACT_ATOMS: atom_id res chain seq x y z
N MET A 1 -35.24 1.98 -12.08
CA MET A 1 -33.80 1.80 -12.00
C MET A 1 -33.31 2.73 -10.89
N GLY A 2 -32.92 2.17 -9.73
CA GLY A 2 -32.30 3.00 -8.69
C GLY A 2 -30.94 3.45 -9.17
N THR A 3 -30.66 4.74 -9.13
CA THR A 3 -29.31 5.26 -9.32
C THR A 3 -28.45 4.70 -8.20
N ARG A 4 -27.31 4.07 -8.54
CA ARG A 4 -26.32 3.71 -7.52
C ARG A 4 -25.80 5.01 -6.91
N PRO A 5 -25.62 5.09 -5.59
CA PRO A 5 -24.98 6.25 -4.98
C PRO A 5 -23.55 6.35 -5.53
N ASP A 6 -23.16 7.54 -5.96
CA ASP A 6 -21.81 7.82 -6.46
C ASP A 6 -21.01 8.45 -5.31
N ALA A 7 -19.97 7.75 -4.84
CA ALA A 7 -18.99 8.34 -3.96
C ALA A 7 -18.15 9.37 -4.74
N GLN A 8 -17.87 10.49 -4.11
CA GLN A 8 -16.98 11.50 -4.66
C GLN A 8 -15.68 11.55 -3.88
N CYS A 9 -14.57 11.48 -4.62
CA CYS A 9 -13.24 11.70 -4.10
C CYS A 9 -12.61 12.87 -4.83
N GLU A 10 -11.91 13.72 -4.10
CA GLU A 10 -11.06 14.77 -4.67
C GLU A 10 -9.60 14.41 -4.45
N LEU A 11 -8.86 14.27 -5.55
CA LEU A 11 -7.42 14.00 -5.52
C LEU A 11 -6.67 15.25 -5.96
N THR A 12 -5.95 15.86 -5.02
CA THR A 12 -5.21 17.12 -5.23
C THR A 12 -3.71 16.84 -5.28
N TYR A 13 -3.03 17.37 -6.30
CA TYR A 13 -1.58 17.37 -6.42
C TYR A 13 -1.02 18.77 -6.29
N THR A 14 -0.07 18.98 -5.37
CA THR A 14 0.68 20.24 -5.25
C THR A 14 2.14 19.99 -5.61
N VAL A 15 2.57 20.56 -6.75
CA VAL A 15 3.93 20.38 -7.25
C VAL A 15 4.82 21.54 -6.77
N HIS A 16 5.94 21.19 -6.12
CA HIS A 16 6.91 22.14 -5.58
C HIS A 16 8.12 22.31 -6.52
N PRO A 17 8.78 23.48 -6.50
CA PRO A 17 9.96 23.75 -7.34
C PRO A 17 11.13 22.78 -7.09
N CYS A 18 11.19 22.15 -5.92
CA CYS A 18 12.21 21.13 -5.60
C CYS A 18 11.93 19.75 -6.19
N GLY A 19 10.83 19.57 -6.95
CA GLY A 19 10.42 18.31 -7.53
C GLY A 19 9.58 17.41 -6.60
N GLN A 20 9.33 17.85 -5.39
CA GLN A 20 8.39 17.20 -4.47
C GLN A 20 6.94 17.43 -4.93
N VAL A 21 6.09 16.44 -4.73
CA VAL A 21 4.65 16.51 -4.98
C VAL A 21 3.91 16.08 -3.73
N ASP A 22 3.12 17.00 -3.17
CA ASP A 22 2.18 16.63 -2.12
C ASP A 22 0.90 16.09 -2.77
N VAL A 23 0.47 14.92 -2.30
CA VAL A 23 -0.75 14.25 -2.75
C VAL A 23 -1.74 14.25 -1.61
N LYS A 24 -2.97 14.70 -1.89
CA LYS A 24 -4.06 14.74 -0.92
C LYS A 24 -5.30 14.12 -1.52
N LEU A 25 -5.88 13.16 -0.82
CA LEU A 25 -7.14 12.51 -1.16
C LEU A 25 -8.19 12.87 -0.10
N ASP A 26 -9.26 13.47 -0.53
CA ASP A 26 -10.44 13.77 0.29
C ASP A 26 -11.61 12.91 -0.16
N TYR A 27 -12.38 12.39 0.79
CA TYR A 27 -13.56 11.58 0.56
C TYR A 27 -14.73 12.05 1.42
N ASP A 28 -15.86 12.27 0.78
CA ASP A 28 -17.13 12.49 1.45
C ASP A 28 -17.92 11.18 1.56
N PRO A 29 -18.38 10.79 2.75
CA PRO A 29 -18.97 9.49 2.98
C PRO A 29 -20.31 9.32 2.28
N VAL A 30 -20.54 8.09 1.80
CA VAL A 30 -21.82 7.64 1.24
C VAL A 30 -22.21 6.36 1.96
N ALA A 31 -23.11 6.47 2.93
CA ALA A 31 -23.50 5.38 3.84
C ALA A 31 -24.03 4.15 3.10
N GLU A 32 -24.62 4.32 1.91
CA GLU A 32 -25.20 3.26 1.11
C GLU A 32 -24.17 2.37 0.38
N LEU A 33 -22.90 2.76 0.35
CA LEU A 33 -21.85 1.99 -0.34
C LEU A 33 -21.31 0.82 0.49
N GLY A 34 -21.62 0.77 1.78
CA GLY A 34 -21.16 -0.31 2.67
C GLY A 34 -19.68 -0.19 3.07
N ASP A 35 -19.08 -1.33 3.43
CA ASP A 35 -17.70 -1.37 3.90
C ASP A 35 -16.71 -1.13 2.76
N MET A 36 -15.65 -0.39 3.07
CA MET A 36 -14.54 -0.11 2.17
C MET A 36 -13.34 -0.97 2.58
N PRO A 37 -12.70 -1.71 1.66
CA PRO A 37 -11.55 -2.53 2.01
C PRO A 37 -10.31 -1.71 2.33
N GLU A 38 -10.15 -0.57 1.67
CA GLU A 38 -9.02 0.34 1.86
C GLU A 38 -9.39 1.77 1.47
N PHE A 39 -8.59 2.72 1.96
CA PHE A 39 -8.62 4.11 1.53
C PHE A 39 -7.22 4.58 1.19
N GLY A 40 -6.94 4.72 -0.10
CA GLY A 40 -5.59 4.98 -0.60
C GLY A 40 -5.52 5.38 -2.06
N VAL A 41 -4.32 5.42 -2.59
CA VAL A 41 -4.00 5.75 -3.99
C VAL A 41 -3.10 4.67 -4.58
N MET A 42 -3.53 4.11 -5.69
CA MET A 42 -2.77 3.12 -6.43
C MET A 42 -2.04 3.77 -7.60
N LEU A 43 -0.74 3.49 -7.71
CA LEU A 43 0.14 3.96 -8.76
C LEU A 43 0.66 2.78 -9.57
N LYS A 44 0.90 2.99 -10.87
CA LYS A 44 1.50 1.99 -11.76
C LYS A 44 2.80 2.51 -12.32
N MET A 45 3.80 1.66 -12.31
CA MET A 45 5.14 1.92 -12.85
C MET A 45 5.52 0.78 -13.80
N ASP A 46 6.55 0.99 -14.62
CA ASP A 46 7.13 -0.08 -15.43
C ASP A 46 7.71 -1.19 -14.55
N ALA A 47 7.74 -2.43 -15.07
CA ALA A 47 8.19 -3.60 -14.31
C ALA A 47 9.66 -3.56 -13.89
N ASP A 48 10.47 -2.72 -14.53
CA ASP A 48 11.89 -2.53 -14.19
C ASP A 48 12.08 -1.85 -12.84
N TYR A 49 11.05 -1.15 -12.33
CA TYR A 49 11.04 -0.59 -10.98
C TYR A 49 10.60 -1.66 -9.97
N ASP A 50 11.45 -2.65 -9.73
CA ASP A 50 11.13 -3.81 -8.91
C ASP A 50 11.84 -3.86 -7.55
N GLN A 51 12.79 -2.95 -7.29
CA GLN A 51 13.51 -2.87 -6.02
C GLN A 51 12.72 -2.04 -5.01
N VAL A 52 12.41 -2.64 -3.87
CA VAL A 52 11.60 -2.01 -2.82
C VAL A 52 12.41 -1.89 -1.55
N ARG A 53 12.45 -0.70 -0.98
CA ARG A 53 13.06 -0.45 0.32
C ARG A 53 12.11 0.40 1.15
N PHE A 54 11.89 0.05 2.42
CA PHE A 54 10.97 0.79 3.27
C PHE A 54 11.44 0.88 4.71
N TYR A 55 11.02 1.94 5.40
CA TYR A 55 11.08 2.08 6.84
C TYR A 55 9.65 1.97 7.38
N GLY A 56 9.39 0.90 8.12
CA GLY A 56 8.06 0.54 8.62
C GLY A 56 8.07 -0.80 9.35
N TYR A 57 6.90 -1.37 9.62
CA TYR A 57 6.81 -2.70 10.21
C TYR A 57 7.05 -3.80 9.18
N GLY A 58 7.96 -4.72 9.50
CA GLY A 58 8.38 -5.82 8.63
C GLY A 58 9.13 -6.93 9.38
N PRO A 59 9.90 -7.78 8.67
CA PRO A 59 10.13 -7.81 7.22
C PRO A 59 8.95 -8.40 6.41
N ASN A 60 8.12 -9.25 7.03
CA ASN A 60 7.01 -9.92 6.38
C ASN A 60 5.79 -9.03 6.24
N GLU A 61 4.84 -9.41 5.38
CA GLU A 61 3.56 -8.73 5.30
C GLU A 61 2.88 -8.67 6.67
N ASN A 62 2.19 -7.59 6.89
CA ASN A 62 1.41 -7.40 8.10
C ASN A 62 0.23 -6.46 7.82
N TYR A 63 -0.84 -6.65 8.59
CA TYR A 63 -2.08 -5.91 8.51
C TYR A 63 -2.47 -5.46 9.91
N VAL A 64 -3.40 -4.54 10.04
CA VAL A 64 -3.81 -3.95 11.32
C VAL A 64 -4.20 -5.00 12.37
N ASP A 65 -4.77 -6.13 11.94
CA ASP A 65 -5.19 -7.27 12.76
C ASP A 65 -4.13 -8.39 12.86
N ARG A 66 -2.98 -8.25 12.18
CA ARG A 66 -1.95 -9.28 12.09
C ARG A 66 -0.54 -8.67 12.00
N ARG A 67 -0.12 -7.94 13.01
CA ARG A 67 1.19 -7.26 13.04
C ARG A 67 2.04 -7.49 14.29
N GLU A 68 1.57 -8.27 15.26
CA GLU A 68 2.27 -8.45 16.53
C GLU A 68 3.67 -9.08 16.39
N GLY A 69 3.92 -9.82 15.31
CA GLY A 69 5.24 -10.37 15.00
C GLY A 69 6.15 -9.44 14.20
N ALA A 70 5.65 -8.31 13.73
CA ALA A 70 6.41 -7.36 12.93
C ALA A 70 7.26 -6.44 13.83
N ARG A 71 8.38 -5.95 13.29
CA ARG A 71 9.28 -5.02 13.97
C ARG A 71 9.47 -3.78 13.12
N LEU A 72 9.56 -2.64 13.78
CA LEU A 72 9.93 -1.40 13.09
C LEU A 72 11.40 -1.47 12.66
N GLY A 73 11.67 -1.15 11.41
CA GLY A 73 13.02 -1.19 10.85
C GLY A 73 13.09 -0.82 9.39
N ILE A 74 14.30 -0.84 8.84
CA ILE A 74 14.53 -0.68 7.40
C ILE A 74 14.66 -2.05 6.76
N PHE A 75 13.86 -2.30 5.74
CA PHE A 75 13.82 -3.57 5.03
C PHE A 75 13.97 -3.36 3.53
N LYS A 76 14.48 -4.39 2.87
CA LYS A 76 14.60 -4.47 1.40
C LYS A 76 13.87 -5.72 0.93
N THR A 77 13.21 -5.62 -0.20
CA THR A 77 12.56 -6.73 -0.89
C THR A 77 12.45 -6.40 -2.38
N THR A 78 11.90 -7.31 -3.16
CA THR A 78 11.49 -7.02 -4.53
C THR A 78 9.97 -7.14 -4.66
N THR A 79 9.40 -6.60 -5.72
CA THR A 79 7.96 -6.74 -5.99
C THR A 79 7.50 -8.19 -5.98
N ARG A 80 8.34 -9.11 -6.50
CA ARG A 80 8.03 -10.55 -6.55
C ARG A 80 8.17 -11.23 -5.19
N GLU A 81 9.18 -10.87 -4.41
CA GLU A 81 9.39 -11.42 -3.06
C GLU A 81 8.34 -10.91 -2.08
N ASN A 82 7.74 -9.77 -2.38
CA ASN A 82 6.67 -9.18 -1.57
C ASN A 82 5.34 -9.94 -1.70
N VAL A 83 5.19 -10.78 -2.71
CA VAL A 83 3.98 -11.61 -2.91
C VAL A 83 4.00 -12.79 -1.95
N SER A 84 3.02 -12.86 -1.08
CA SER A 84 2.84 -13.99 -0.16
C SER A 84 2.40 -15.24 -0.92
N LYS A 85 2.95 -16.38 -0.51
CA LYS A 85 2.74 -17.67 -1.19
C LYS A 85 1.43 -18.35 -0.77
N TYR A 86 0.32 -17.66 -0.94
CA TYR A 86 -0.99 -18.26 -0.75
C TYR A 86 -1.31 -19.27 -1.85
N LEU A 87 -2.07 -20.32 -1.51
CA LEU A 87 -2.47 -21.36 -2.47
C LEU A 87 -3.40 -20.79 -3.55
N VAL A 88 -4.29 -19.89 -3.15
CA VAL A 88 -5.14 -19.11 -4.05
C VAL A 88 -4.65 -17.67 -3.98
N PRO A 89 -4.29 -17.05 -5.12
CA PRO A 89 -3.89 -15.66 -5.16
C PRO A 89 -4.96 -14.74 -4.56
N GLN A 90 -4.53 -13.78 -3.77
CA GLN A 90 -5.40 -12.85 -3.07
C GLN A 90 -4.60 -11.63 -2.63
N GLU A 91 -5.28 -10.66 -2.01
CA GLU A 91 -4.63 -9.52 -1.35
C GLU A 91 -3.49 -9.99 -0.45
N CYS A 92 -2.32 -9.38 -0.62
CA CYS A 92 -1.12 -9.72 0.14
C CYS A 92 -0.06 -8.62 0.06
N GLY A 93 1.02 -8.79 0.80
CA GLY A 93 2.22 -7.96 0.70
C GLY A 93 2.13 -6.60 1.37
N ASN A 94 1.08 -6.31 2.13
CA ASN A 94 0.95 -5.05 2.86
C ASN A 94 2.02 -4.89 3.95
N ARG A 95 2.42 -3.65 4.21
CA ARG A 95 3.26 -3.21 5.33
C ARG A 95 2.57 -2.06 6.04
N THR A 96 2.42 -2.18 7.35
CA THR A 96 1.83 -1.11 8.17
C THR A 96 2.90 -0.21 8.76
N GLY A 97 2.49 1.00 9.18
CA GLY A 97 3.38 1.95 9.86
C GLY A 97 4.56 2.39 9.02
N VAL A 98 4.41 2.37 7.70
CA VAL A 98 5.45 2.82 6.77
C VAL A 98 5.53 4.34 6.83
N GLN A 99 6.74 4.84 6.99
CA GLN A 99 7.01 6.28 6.97
C GLN A 99 7.67 6.70 5.68
N VAL A 100 8.48 5.80 5.12
CA VAL A 100 9.13 6.01 3.83
C VAL A 100 9.19 4.69 3.08
N VAL A 101 8.88 4.72 1.80
CA VAL A 101 9.12 3.63 0.86
C VAL A 101 9.73 4.18 -0.41
N SER A 102 10.77 3.53 -0.91
CA SER A 102 11.32 3.78 -2.24
C SER A 102 11.10 2.57 -3.14
N VAL A 103 10.72 2.85 -4.39
CA VAL A 103 10.56 1.86 -5.45
C VAL A 103 11.44 2.30 -6.61
N THR A 104 12.47 1.52 -6.91
CA THR A 104 13.50 1.90 -7.87
C THR A 104 13.79 0.79 -8.87
N ASP A 105 14.44 1.16 -9.95
CA ASP A 105 15.11 0.23 -10.85
C ASP A 105 16.43 -0.30 -10.24
N ALA A 106 17.15 -1.10 -11.00
CA ALA A 106 18.44 -1.68 -10.59
C ALA A 106 19.55 -0.62 -10.43
N ASP A 107 19.42 0.54 -11.06
CA ASP A 107 20.37 1.66 -10.98
C ASP A 107 20.03 2.65 -9.85
N GLY A 108 18.94 2.39 -9.14
CA GLY A 108 18.46 3.19 -8.01
C GLY A 108 17.61 4.39 -8.41
N HIS A 109 17.24 4.56 -9.68
CA HIS A 109 16.31 5.60 -10.09
C HIS A 109 14.88 5.17 -9.81
N GLY A 110 14.04 6.07 -9.35
CA GLY A 110 12.65 5.74 -9.07
C GLY A 110 11.91 6.80 -8.29
N VAL A 111 11.00 6.35 -7.44
CA VAL A 111 10.20 7.22 -6.60
C VAL A 111 10.36 6.87 -5.12
N GLU A 112 10.26 7.88 -4.29
CA GLU A 112 10.13 7.77 -2.85
C GLU A 112 8.79 8.37 -2.42
N ILE A 113 8.08 7.62 -1.60
CA ILE A 113 6.85 8.06 -0.94
C ILE A 113 7.14 8.19 0.55
N SER A 114 6.70 9.28 1.14
CA SER A 114 6.79 9.50 2.59
C SER A 114 5.49 10.04 3.16
N GLY A 115 5.20 9.68 4.40
CA GLY A 115 4.02 10.10 5.13
C GLY A 115 3.96 9.51 6.51
N ASP A 116 2.91 9.83 7.24
CA ASP A 116 2.73 9.34 8.60
C ASP A 116 1.89 8.07 8.61
N ASN A 117 2.45 6.99 9.14
CA ASN A 117 1.79 5.71 9.37
C ASN A 117 1.07 5.16 8.13
N LEU A 118 1.75 5.18 6.98
CA LEU A 118 1.20 4.66 5.73
C LEU A 118 1.05 3.13 5.80
N GLU A 119 0.07 2.63 5.05
CA GLU A 119 0.01 1.23 4.65
C GLU A 119 0.43 1.12 3.19
N VAL A 120 1.38 0.22 2.90
CA VAL A 120 1.99 0.15 1.58
C VAL A 120 2.08 -1.28 1.10
N SER A 121 1.64 -1.51 -0.13
CA SER A 121 1.88 -2.73 -0.88
C SER A 121 2.58 -2.42 -2.19
N VAL A 122 3.56 -3.23 -2.57
CA VAL A 122 4.26 -3.10 -3.85
C VAL A 122 4.32 -4.48 -4.51
N GLN A 123 3.59 -4.65 -5.60
CA GLN A 123 3.37 -5.97 -6.22
C GLN A 123 3.44 -5.90 -7.74
N PRO A 124 3.63 -7.04 -8.44
CA PRO A 124 3.61 -7.07 -9.90
C PRO A 124 2.21 -7.11 -10.50
N TRP A 125 1.14 -7.35 -9.73
CA TRP A 125 -0.21 -7.53 -10.23
C TRP A 125 -1.20 -6.56 -9.60
N LEU A 126 -2.27 -6.28 -10.34
CA LEU A 126 -3.42 -5.55 -9.83
C LEU A 126 -4.28 -6.46 -8.93
N PRO A 127 -5.04 -5.90 -7.99
CA PRO A 127 -5.99 -6.67 -7.17
C PRO A 127 -6.93 -7.53 -8.00
N GLU A 128 -7.45 -7.00 -9.12
CA GLU A 128 -8.35 -7.73 -10.01
C GLU A 128 -7.68 -8.92 -10.70
N GLU A 129 -6.38 -8.84 -10.98
CA GLU A 129 -5.60 -9.96 -11.55
C GLU A 129 -5.41 -11.05 -10.50
N LEU A 130 -5.17 -10.67 -9.24
CA LEU A 130 -5.08 -11.63 -8.12
C LEU A 130 -6.42 -12.31 -7.87
N GLU A 131 -7.52 -11.57 -7.83
CA GLU A 131 -8.87 -12.12 -7.63
C GLU A 131 -9.33 -13.05 -8.76
N ALA A 132 -8.92 -12.77 -10.00
CA ALA A 132 -9.28 -13.60 -11.16
C ALA A 132 -8.51 -14.92 -11.24
N ALA A 133 -7.40 -15.05 -10.50
CA ALA A 133 -6.55 -16.23 -10.53
C ALA A 133 -7.00 -17.29 -9.50
N TYR A 134 -7.16 -18.53 -9.93
CA TYR A 134 -7.47 -19.67 -9.05
C TYR A 134 -6.20 -20.32 -8.50
N HIS A 135 -5.08 -20.18 -9.23
CA HIS A 135 -3.79 -20.75 -8.87
C HIS A 135 -2.67 -19.75 -9.17
N PRO A 136 -1.54 -19.81 -8.46
CA PRO A 136 -0.38 -18.97 -8.77
C PRO A 136 0.12 -19.10 -10.21
N SER A 137 -0.09 -20.26 -10.86
CA SER A 137 0.24 -20.48 -12.27
C SER A 137 -0.64 -19.68 -13.25
N ASP A 138 -1.78 -19.19 -12.82
CA ASP A 138 -2.69 -18.41 -13.65
C ASP A 138 -2.23 -16.93 -13.75
N LEU A 139 -1.34 -16.53 -12.84
CA LEU A 139 -0.73 -15.20 -12.85
C LEU A 139 0.34 -15.12 -13.93
N MET A 140 0.05 -14.39 -14.98
CA MET A 140 0.98 -14.13 -16.09
C MET A 140 2.18 -13.30 -15.60
N GLY A 141 3.28 -13.34 -16.32
CA GLY A 141 4.41 -12.44 -16.08
C GLY A 141 3.95 -10.99 -16.15
N SER A 142 4.19 -10.22 -15.08
CA SER A 142 3.76 -8.82 -15.06
C SER A 142 4.67 -7.96 -15.92
N VAL A 143 4.08 -6.95 -16.53
CA VAL A 143 4.72 -5.87 -17.29
C VAL A 143 4.75 -4.56 -16.50
N ARG A 144 4.40 -4.61 -15.22
CA ARG A 144 4.29 -3.42 -14.37
C ARG A 144 4.67 -3.72 -12.93
N THR A 145 4.90 -2.66 -12.18
CA THR A 145 4.89 -2.61 -10.72
C THR A 145 3.68 -1.80 -10.27
N VAL A 146 2.92 -2.34 -9.35
CA VAL A 146 1.77 -1.70 -8.69
C VAL A 146 2.23 -1.28 -7.31
N LEU A 147 2.24 0.03 -7.07
CA LEU A 147 2.53 0.64 -5.76
C LEU A 147 1.22 1.19 -5.21
N ASP A 148 0.78 0.61 -4.12
CA ASP A 148 -0.44 1.01 -3.44
C ASP A 148 -0.09 1.66 -2.11
N VAL A 149 -0.57 2.87 -1.90
CA VAL A 149 -0.30 3.71 -0.73
C VAL A 149 -1.61 4.09 -0.10
N ALA A 150 -1.89 3.55 1.07
CA ALA A 150 -3.15 3.73 1.77
C ALA A 150 -2.97 4.38 3.15
N MET A 151 -4.00 5.08 3.56
CA MET A 151 -4.15 5.55 4.94
C MET A 151 -4.47 4.38 5.86
N PHE A 152 -5.30 3.46 5.38
CA PHE A 152 -5.79 2.32 6.14
C PHE A 152 -6.25 1.21 5.19
N ARG A 153 -5.95 -0.03 5.58
CA ARG A 153 -6.56 -1.25 5.05
C ARG A 153 -7.28 -1.98 6.16
N LYS A 154 -8.46 -2.49 5.88
CA LYS A 154 -9.17 -3.32 6.86
C LYS A 154 -8.38 -4.58 7.17
N GLY A 155 -8.57 -5.11 8.37
CA GLY A 155 -8.05 -6.42 8.75
C GLY A 155 -8.54 -7.52 7.80
N ILE A 156 -7.71 -8.52 7.58
CA ILE A 156 -7.95 -9.60 6.61
C ILE A 156 -8.31 -10.94 7.25
N GLY A 157 -8.25 -11.04 8.58
CA GLY A 157 -8.52 -12.26 9.33
C GLY A 157 -9.79 -12.19 10.18
N GLY A 158 -10.37 -13.33 10.45
CA GLY A 158 -11.38 -13.56 11.48
C GLY A 158 -10.87 -14.59 12.48
N ASP A 159 -11.70 -14.96 13.47
CA ASP A 159 -11.32 -15.92 14.51
C ASP A 159 -11.14 -17.35 14.00
N ASP A 160 -11.64 -17.63 12.80
CA ASP A 160 -11.53 -18.96 12.18
C ASP A 160 -11.44 -18.86 10.65
N SER A 161 -11.20 -20.00 10.01
CA SER A 161 -11.15 -20.15 8.55
C SER A 161 -12.49 -20.53 7.90
N TRP A 162 -13.58 -20.49 8.66
CA TRP A 162 -14.91 -20.91 8.23
C TRP A 162 -15.84 -19.75 7.88
N GLY A 163 -15.28 -18.54 7.78
CA GLY A 163 -16.02 -17.35 7.39
C GLY A 163 -16.31 -16.38 8.52
N ALA A 164 -15.62 -16.49 9.67
CA ALA A 164 -15.66 -15.46 10.69
C ALA A 164 -15.22 -14.12 10.10
N GLN A 165 -15.99 -13.08 10.40
CA GLN A 165 -15.70 -11.74 9.91
C GLN A 165 -14.56 -11.12 10.69
N THR A 166 -13.85 -10.19 10.07
CA THR A 166 -12.88 -9.31 10.73
C THR A 166 -13.54 -8.54 11.87
N HIS A 167 -12.87 -8.42 13.00
CA HIS A 167 -13.40 -7.71 14.15
C HIS A 167 -13.65 -6.22 13.83
N PRO A 168 -14.70 -5.60 14.42
CA PRO A 168 -15.10 -4.24 14.08
C PRO A 168 -14.02 -3.18 14.25
N GLU A 169 -13.08 -3.35 15.20
CA GLU A 169 -11.96 -2.44 15.43
C GLU A 169 -10.93 -2.41 14.30
N TYR A 170 -10.95 -3.42 13.41
CA TYR A 170 -10.09 -3.53 12.24
C TYR A 170 -10.80 -3.20 10.93
N LEU A 171 -12.01 -2.65 11.01
CA LEU A 171 -12.77 -2.18 9.85
C LEU A 171 -12.54 -0.70 9.60
N LEU A 172 -12.60 -0.29 8.34
CA LEU A 172 -12.57 1.12 7.97
C LEU A 172 -13.93 1.74 8.25
N GLN A 173 -13.94 2.85 9.01
CA GLN A 173 -15.17 3.59 9.30
C GLN A 173 -15.54 4.47 8.09
N THR A 174 -16.45 3.98 7.26
CA THR A 174 -16.82 4.62 5.98
C THR A 174 -17.92 5.68 6.11
N ASP A 175 -18.46 5.88 7.31
CA ASP A 175 -19.53 6.84 7.63
C ASP A 175 -19.01 8.26 7.97
N LYS A 176 -17.70 8.48 7.88
CA LYS A 176 -17.04 9.74 8.19
C LYS A 176 -16.26 10.27 7.01
N THR A 177 -16.17 11.59 6.91
CA THR A 177 -15.22 12.24 6.00
C THR A 177 -13.81 11.75 6.28
N MET A 178 -13.10 11.34 5.25
CA MET A 178 -11.72 10.89 5.34
C MET A 178 -10.82 11.82 4.53
N GLN A 179 -9.64 12.06 5.07
CA GLN A 179 -8.58 12.80 4.40
C GLN A 179 -7.27 12.06 4.56
N PHE A 180 -6.60 11.84 3.45
CA PHE A 180 -5.31 11.17 3.39
C PHE A 180 -4.31 12.02 2.63
N SER A 181 -3.07 12.08 3.09
CA SER A 181 -2.01 12.78 2.38
C SER A 181 -0.67 12.10 2.53
N PHE A 182 0.12 12.18 1.48
CA PHE A 182 1.49 11.74 1.45
C PHE A 182 2.31 12.60 0.48
N VAL A 183 3.61 12.44 0.54
CA VAL A 183 4.54 13.14 -0.33
C VAL A 183 5.20 12.14 -1.26
N TRP A 184 5.38 12.49 -2.52
CA TRP A 184 6.21 11.72 -3.41
C TRP A 184 7.30 12.60 -4.05
N LYS A 185 8.43 12.00 -4.39
CA LYS A 185 9.51 12.66 -5.15
C LYS A 185 10.26 11.64 -6.00
N GLY A 186 10.85 12.09 -7.10
CA GLY A 186 11.83 11.31 -7.84
C GLY A 186 13.11 11.19 -7.03
N VAL A 187 13.71 10.00 -7.03
CA VAL A 187 14.97 9.73 -6.31
C VAL A 187 15.97 8.99 -7.17
N VAL A 188 17.25 9.21 -6.83
CA VAL A 188 18.32 8.26 -7.09
C VAL A 188 18.72 7.73 -5.72
N SER A 189 18.19 6.56 -5.35
CA SER A 189 18.30 6.04 -4.00
C SER A 189 19.72 5.58 -3.69
N THR A 190 20.38 6.28 -2.78
CA THR A 190 21.62 5.82 -2.15
C THR A 190 21.31 5.17 -0.78
N GLU A 191 22.10 4.17 -0.38
CA GLU A 191 21.91 3.50 0.93
C GLU A 191 21.98 4.47 2.12
N ALA A 192 22.64 5.62 1.95
CA ALA A 192 22.86 6.61 3.00
C ALA A 192 21.56 7.34 3.40
N GLU A 193 20.69 7.68 2.44
CA GLU A 193 19.56 8.58 2.73
C GLU A 193 18.48 7.97 3.63
N LEU A 194 18.20 6.67 3.49
CA LEU A 194 17.24 6.01 4.40
C LEU A 194 17.86 5.69 5.76
N GLN A 195 19.18 5.49 5.84
CA GLN A 195 19.87 5.33 7.12
C GLN A 195 19.82 6.63 7.92
N ASP A 196 19.92 7.77 7.26
CA ASP A 196 19.82 9.08 7.91
C ASP A 196 18.42 9.32 8.49
N LEU A 197 17.35 8.91 7.78
CA LEU A 197 15.99 8.98 8.32
C LEU A 197 15.81 8.11 9.58
N TYR A 198 16.39 6.93 9.61
CA TYR A 198 16.38 6.08 10.80
C TYR A 198 17.11 6.75 11.97
N ASN A 199 18.25 7.39 11.70
CA ASN A 199 19.06 8.04 12.74
C ASN A 199 18.43 9.33 13.27
N MET A 200 17.53 9.97 12.52
CA MET A 200 16.84 11.21 12.96
C MET A 200 15.67 10.94 13.93
N GLN A 201 15.26 9.70 14.12
CA GLN A 201 14.13 9.31 14.99
C GLN A 201 14.54 8.61 16.30
N ILE A 202 15.85 8.49 16.57
CA ILE A 202 16.41 8.03 17.82
C ILE A 202 16.92 9.24 18.62
#